data_9dfe5d6186a2fe7866606571b50bd068
#
_entry.id   9dfe5d6186a2fe7866606571b50bd068
#
_cell.length_a   1.000
_cell.length_b   1.000
_cell.length_c   1.000
_cell.angle_alpha   90.00
_cell.angle_beta   90.00
_cell.angle_gamma   90.00
#
_symmetry.space_group_name_H-M   'P 1'
#
loop_
_entity.id
_entity.type
_entity.pdbx_description
1 polymer ?
#
loop_
_entity_poly.entity_id
_entity_poly.type
_entity_poly.pdbx_seq_one_letter_code
_entity_poly.pdbx_strand_id
1 'polypeptide(L)'
;MDSIKDGQQKAAQLINDLQDISFTKIGLIVFGTWIAIVLAHRVLPYLAEKGPSQLRLYLLGAVPIIRLVLLVVAILWLVPIIFNITFQNFLVISGAASVAIGFAFKDYVSSLIAGIVAIFEKPYQPGDWVEIDGDYGEVRAVGMRSIEVRTPSDDIVYIPHDKLWQHNISNSNDGAGTLMCVTSFYLEPRHDAGLVRTALRDVALTSAYLDYQKAVSVSLNQTEWGTHYKVKAYPFDMRDQFSFISDLTVRGKLAIADCGAEESAALAAAPLKAH
;
A
#
# COMPACT_ATOMS: atom_id res chain seq x y z
N MET A 1 -33.43 -30.06 30.24
CA MET A 1 -33.52 -31.22 29.31
C MET A 1 -34.48 -30.92 28.17
N ASP A 2 -35.46 -30.04 28.38
CA ASP A 2 -36.45 -29.67 27.36
C ASP A 2 -35.93 -28.73 26.28
N SER A 3 -34.96 -27.84 26.57
CA SER A 3 -34.39 -26.93 25.58
C SER A 3 -33.53 -27.63 24.50
N ILE A 4 -32.96 -28.80 24.84
CA ILE A 4 -32.16 -29.59 23.88
C ILE A 4 -33.10 -30.36 22.95
N LYS A 5 -34.25 -30.86 23.48
CA LYS A 5 -35.27 -31.52 22.66
C LYS A 5 -35.98 -30.56 21.71
N ASP A 6 -36.23 -29.34 22.16
CA ASP A 6 -36.80 -28.25 21.33
C ASP A 6 -35.87 -27.83 20.19
N GLY A 7 -34.57 -27.81 20.46
CA GLY A 7 -33.54 -27.53 19.44
C GLY A 7 -33.41 -28.64 18.39
N GLN A 8 -33.50 -29.91 18.83
CA GLN A 8 -33.49 -31.07 17.93
C GLN A 8 -34.77 -31.17 17.08
N GLN A 9 -35.95 -30.87 17.66
CA GLN A 9 -37.20 -30.83 16.90
C GLN A 9 -37.23 -29.71 15.88
N LYS A 10 -36.72 -28.51 16.20
CA LYS A 10 -36.59 -27.40 15.25
C LYS A 10 -35.59 -27.70 14.13
N ALA A 11 -34.49 -28.39 14.44
CA ALA A 11 -33.54 -28.84 13.43
C ALA A 11 -34.12 -29.91 12.50
N ALA A 12 -34.91 -30.83 13.03
CA ALA A 12 -35.58 -31.85 12.23
C ALA A 12 -36.68 -31.27 11.31
N GLN A 13 -37.35 -30.20 11.73
CA GLN A 13 -38.32 -29.48 10.89
C GLN A 13 -37.71 -28.67 9.74
N LEU A 14 -36.41 -28.41 9.78
CA LEU A 14 -35.69 -27.69 8.72
C LEU A 14 -35.34 -28.58 7.52
N ILE A 15 -35.39 -29.91 7.72
CA ILE A 15 -35.07 -30.85 6.64
C ILE A 15 -36.40 -31.35 6.08
N ASN A 16 -36.60 -31.22 4.78
CA ASN A 16 -37.73 -31.79 4.09
C ASN A 16 -37.76 -33.33 4.32
N ASP A 17 -38.93 -33.90 4.54
CA ASP A 17 -39.04 -35.34 4.54
C ASP A 17 -38.48 -35.92 3.25
N LEU A 18 -37.75 -37.03 3.33
CA LEU A 18 -37.08 -37.66 2.19
C LEU A 18 -38.02 -37.94 1.01
N GLN A 19 -39.32 -38.02 1.26
CA GLN A 19 -40.37 -38.20 0.25
C GLN A 19 -40.70 -36.90 -0.50
N ASP A 20 -40.51 -35.74 0.12
CA ASP A 20 -40.75 -34.42 -0.50
C ASP A 20 -39.56 -33.88 -1.26
N ILE A 21 -38.35 -34.44 -1.05
CA ILE A 21 -37.14 -34.05 -1.76
C ILE A 21 -37.23 -34.54 -3.22
N SER A 22 -37.33 -33.59 -4.13
CA SER A 22 -37.34 -33.91 -5.56
C SER A 22 -35.93 -34.23 -6.07
N PHE A 23 -35.51 -35.48 -5.96
CA PHE A 23 -34.23 -35.97 -6.48
C PHE A 23 -34.01 -35.64 -7.96
N THR A 24 -35.09 -35.61 -8.76
CA THR A 24 -35.08 -35.24 -10.16
C THR A 24 -34.67 -33.77 -10.34
N LYS A 25 -35.14 -32.84 -9.49
CA LYS A 25 -34.74 -31.41 -9.57
C LYS A 25 -33.31 -31.24 -9.17
N ILE A 26 -32.84 -31.92 -8.11
CA ILE A 26 -31.44 -31.90 -7.67
C ILE A 26 -30.52 -32.40 -8.79
N GLY A 27 -30.87 -33.57 -9.37
CA GLY A 27 -30.10 -34.14 -10.48
C GLY A 27 -30.03 -33.18 -11.69
N LEU A 28 -31.12 -32.50 -12.02
CA LEU A 28 -31.16 -31.55 -13.13
C LEU A 28 -30.31 -30.30 -12.87
N ILE A 29 -30.32 -29.77 -11.66
CA ILE A 29 -29.48 -28.60 -11.27
C ILE A 29 -28.00 -28.98 -11.30
N VAL A 30 -27.63 -30.10 -10.69
CA VAL A 30 -26.22 -30.57 -10.65
C VAL A 30 -25.72 -30.86 -12.06
N PHE A 31 -26.49 -31.58 -12.86
CA PHE A 31 -26.15 -31.92 -14.22
C PHE A 31 -26.08 -30.66 -15.12
N GLY A 32 -27.07 -29.77 -15.01
CA GLY A 32 -27.08 -28.50 -15.72
C GLY A 32 -25.88 -27.61 -15.38
N THR A 33 -25.55 -27.51 -14.09
CA THR A 33 -24.37 -26.76 -13.63
C THR A 33 -23.08 -27.39 -14.14
N TRP A 34 -22.97 -28.72 -14.12
CA TRP A 34 -21.81 -29.43 -14.68
C TRP A 34 -21.66 -29.16 -16.18
N ILE A 35 -22.75 -29.24 -16.96
CA ILE A 35 -22.73 -28.91 -18.39
C ILE A 35 -22.28 -27.45 -18.60
N ALA A 36 -22.86 -26.51 -17.83
CA ALA A 36 -22.51 -25.08 -17.94
C ALA A 36 -21.03 -24.83 -17.66
N ILE A 37 -20.46 -25.49 -16.63
CA ILE A 37 -19.03 -25.40 -16.31
C ILE A 37 -18.17 -25.98 -17.44
N VAL A 38 -18.53 -27.16 -17.96
CA VAL A 38 -17.80 -27.80 -19.08
C VAL A 38 -17.87 -26.92 -20.34
N LEU A 39 -19.04 -26.34 -20.61
CA LEU A 39 -19.24 -25.44 -21.74
C LEU A 39 -18.37 -24.18 -21.59
N ALA A 40 -18.38 -23.55 -20.41
CA ALA A 40 -17.55 -22.40 -20.11
C ALA A 40 -16.04 -22.71 -20.29
N HIS A 41 -15.59 -23.87 -19.80
CA HIS A 41 -14.21 -24.35 -19.98
C HIS A 41 -13.80 -24.63 -21.42
N ARG A 42 -14.75 -24.94 -22.32
CA ARG A 42 -14.46 -25.17 -23.74
C ARG A 42 -14.66 -23.92 -24.59
N VAL A 43 -15.71 -23.18 -24.36
CA VAL A 43 -16.10 -22.05 -25.22
C VAL A 43 -15.19 -20.83 -24.96
N LEU A 44 -14.90 -20.50 -23.69
CA LEU A 44 -14.09 -19.31 -23.40
C LEU A 44 -12.66 -19.40 -23.96
N PRO A 45 -11.90 -20.49 -23.76
CA PRO A 45 -10.59 -20.62 -24.39
C PRO A 45 -10.64 -20.60 -25.92
N TYR A 46 -11.65 -21.26 -26.53
CA TYR A 46 -11.84 -21.25 -27.99
C TYR A 46 -12.08 -19.84 -28.53
N LEU A 47 -12.90 -19.04 -27.83
CA LEU A 47 -13.11 -17.63 -28.18
C LEU A 47 -11.84 -16.78 -27.92
N ALA A 48 -11.08 -17.12 -26.87
CA ALA A 48 -9.84 -16.44 -26.55
C ALA A 48 -8.73 -16.66 -27.61
N GLU A 49 -8.71 -17.82 -28.26
CA GLU A 49 -7.75 -18.12 -29.36
C GLU A 49 -8.08 -17.36 -30.65
N LYS A 50 -9.36 -17.06 -30.90
CA LYS A 50 -9.81 -16.33 -32.09
C LYS A 50 -9.88 -14.82 -31.91
N GLY A 51 -9.76 -14.31 -30.68
CA GLY A 51 -9.86 -12.90 -30.33
C GLY A 51 -8.52 -12.16 -30.39
N PRO A 52 -8.53 -10.82 -30.35
CA PRO A 52 -7.32 -10.00 -30.21
C PRO A 52 -6.54 -10.38 -28.93
N SER A 53 -5.22 -10.24 -28.96
CA SER A 53 -4.31 -10.63 -27.86
C SER A 53 -4.68 -10.01 -26.51
N GLN A 54 -5.21 -8.81 -26.50
CA GLN A 54 -5.66 -8.12 -25.28
C GLN A 54 -6.87 -8.78 -24.63
N LEU A 55 -7.85 -9.24 -25.43
CA LEU A 55 -9.04 -9.93 -24.94
C LEU A 55 -8.75 -11.35 -24.44
N ARG A 56 -7.71 -11.99 -24.97
CA ARG A 56 -7.32 -13.35 -24.59
C ARG A 56 -7.07 -13.47 -23.08
N LEU A 57 -6.34 -12.52 -22.50
CA LEU A 57 -6.02 -12.55 -21.07
C LEU A 57 -7.27 -12.41 -20.20
N TYR A 58 -8.19 -11.50 -20.58
CA TYR A 58 -9.45 -11.31 -19.85
C TYR A 58 -10.39 -12.52 -19.96
N LEU A 59 -10.51 -13.12 -21.15
CA LEU A 59 -11.36 -14.30 -21.37
C LEU A 59 -10.83 -15.53 -20.60
N LEU A 60 -9.53 -15.76 -20.60
CA LEU A 60 -8.93 -16.85 -19.82
C LEU A 60 -9.05 -16.62 -18.32
N GLY A 61 -8.88 -15.37 -17.85
CA GLY A 61 -9.08 -14.98 -16.45
C GLY A 61 -10.54 -15.06 -15.99
N ALA A 62 -11.51 -14.95 -16.90
CA ALA A 62 -12.94 -15.04 -16.58
C ALA A 62 -13.38 -16.50 -16.27
N VAL A 63 -12.69 -17.52 -16.78
CA VAL A 63 -13.06 -18.93 -16.61
C VAL A 63 -13.23 -19.33 -15.13
N PRO A 64 -12.25 -19.10 -14.22
CA PRO A 64 -12.40 -19.45 -12.81
C PRO A 64 -13.50 -18.63 -12.13
N ILE A 65 -13.71 -17.38 -12.53
CA ILE A 65 -14.75 -16.50 -11.96
C ILE A 65 -16.14 -17.04 -12.34
N ILE A 66 -16.36 -17.37 -13.62
CA ILE A 66 -17.63 -17.94 -14.10
C ILE A 66 -17.92 -19.28 -13.40
N ARG A 67 -16.89 -20.13 -13.25
CA ARG A 67 -17.03 -21.39 -12.51
C ARG A 67 -17.48 -21.15 -11.07
N LEU A 68 -16.86 -20.20 -10.37
CA LEU A 68 -17.22 -19.85 -8.99
C LEU A 68 -18.67 -19.35 -8.92
N VAL A 69 -19.07 -18.44 -9.82
CA VAL A 69 -20.43 -17.91 -9.89
C VAL A 69 -21.46 -19.03 -10.14
N LEU A 70 -21.19 -19.93 -11.09
CA LEU A 70 -22.06 -21.05 -11.40
C LEU A 70 -22.22 -21.99 -10.18
N LEU A 71 -21.15 -22.26 -9.45
CA LEU A 71 -21.21 -23.07 -8.22
C LEU A 71 -22.03 -22.40 -7.13
N VAL A 72 -21.83 -21.08 -6.90
CA VAL A 72 -22.62 -20.32 -5.91
C VAL A 72 -24.10 -20.32 -6.28
N VAL A 73 -24.44 -20.07 -7.55
CA VAL A 73 -25.84 -20.10 -8.03
C VAL A 73 -26.44 -21.50 -7.85
N ALA A 74 -25.70 -22.56 -8.17
CA ALA A 74 -26.17 -23.94 -7.97
C ALA A 74 -26.45 -24.24 -6.49
N ILE A 75 -25.56 -23.81 -5.57
CA ILE A 75 -25.77 -23.96 -4.12
C ILE A 75 -27.01 -23.19 -3.68
N LEU A 76 -27.19 -21.93 -4.11
CA LEU A 76 -28.36 -21.13 -3.77
C LEU A 76 -29.69 -21.75 -4.25
N TRP A 77 -29.67 -22.50 -5.37
CA TRP A 77 -30.84 -23.22 -5.87
C TRP A 77 -31.05 -24.55 -5.19
N LEU A 78 -30.00 -25.25 -4.76
CA LEU A 78 -30.07 -26.53 -4.07
C LEU A 78 -30.56 -26.38 -2.63
N VAL A 79 -30.14 -25.34 -1.93
CA VAL A 79 -30.46 -25.15 -0.50
C VAL A 79 -31.97 -25.15 -0.22
N PRO A 80 -32.85 -24.39 -0.93
CA PRO A 80 -34.28 -24.42 -0.67
C PRO A 80 -34.96 -25.73 -1.09
N ILE A 81 -34.35 -26.58 -1.91
CA ILE A 81 -34.90 -27.88 -2.31
C ILE A 81 -34.63 -28.92 -1.21
N ILE A 82 -33.51 -28.82 -0.51
CA ILE A 82 -33.09 -29.75 0.54
C ILE A 82 -33.68 -29.34 1.89
N PHE A 83 -33.74 -28.03 2.15
CA PHE A 83 -34.20 -27.47 3.40
C PHE A 83 -35.56 -26.78 3.24
N ASN A 84 -36.43 -26.96 4.20
CA ASN A 84 -37.74 -26.28 4.24
C ASN A 84 -37.53 -24.83 4.69
N ILE A 85 -37.12 -23.97 3.75
CA ILE A 85 -36.75 -22.57 4.04
C ILE A 85 -38.03 -21.73 4.08
N THR A 86 -38.46 -21.38 5.28
CA THR A 86 -39.47 -20.32 5.46
C THR A 86 -38.87 -18.96 5.16
N PHE A 87 -39.71 -17.99 4.78
CA PHE A 87 -39.28 -16.62 4.52
C PHE A 87 -38.47 -16.02 5.70
N GLN A 88 -38.86 -16.35 6.93
CA GLN A 88 -38.19 -15.92 8.14
C GLN A 88 -36.77 -16.52 8.27
N ASN A 89 -36.60 -17.81 8.00
CA ASN A 89 -35.27 -18.45 8.00
C ASN A 89 -34.38 -17.93 6.90
N PHE A 90 -34.96 -17.67 5.72
CA PHE A 90 -34.23 -17.03 4.59
C PHE A 90 -33.69 -15.65 4.98
N LEU A 91 -34.50 -14.82 5.66
CA LEU A 91 -34.08 -13.50 6.12
C LEU A 91 -32.91 -13.56 7.10
N VAL A 92 -32.95 -14.49 8.05
CA VAL A 92 -31.86 -14.68 9.03
C VAL A 92 -30.56 -15.12 8.36
N ILE A 93 -30.66 -16.15 7.49
CA ILE A 93 -29.47 -16.67 6.77
C ILE A 93 -28.89 -15.60 5.83
N SER A 94 -29.75 -14.92 5.09
CA SER A 94 -29.32 -13.84 4.17
C SER A 94 -28.69 -12.67 4.92
N GLY A 95 -29.24 -12.30 6.08
CA GLY A 95 -28.68 -11.27 6.94
C GLY A 95 -27.28 -11.63 7.43
N ALA A 96 -27.10 -12.86 7.95
CA ALA A 96 -25.80 -13.34 8.40
C ALA A 96 -24.79 -13.42 7.24
N ALA A 97 -25.21 -13.93 6.08
CA ALA A 97 -24.37 -13.99 4.88
C ALA A 97 -23.96 -12.58 4.39
N SER A 98 -24.90 -11.63 4.40
CA SER A 98 -24.63 -10.25 3.99
C SER A 98 -23.58 -9.57 4.88
N VAL A 99 -23.66 -9.80 6.20
CA VAL A 99 -22.68 -9.29 7.16
C VAL A 99 -21.30 -9.93 6.89
N ALA A 100 -21.24 -11.24 6.70
CA ALA A 100 -19.99 -11.94 6.39
C ALA A 100 -19.35 -11.44 5.09
N ILE A 101 -20.15 -11.24 4.03
CA ILE A 101 -19.71 -10.69 2.75
C ILE A 101 -19.24 -9.24 2.94
N GLY A 102 -19.98 -8.41 3.69
CA GLY A 102 -19.60 -7.04 4.01
C GLY A 102 -18.23 -6.96 4.69
N PHE A 103 -17.97 -7.82 5.66
CA PHE A 103 -16.66 -7.91 6.31
C PHE A 103 -15.55 -8.36 5.36
N ALA A 104 -15.83 -9.33 4.47
CA ALA A 104 -14.85 -9.79 3.48
C ALA A 104 -14.46 -8.70 2.47
N PHE A 105 -15.37 -7.78 2.14
CA PHE A 105 -15.13 -6.67 1.21
C PHE A 105 -14.72 -5.35 1.88
N LYS A 106 -14.71 -5.29 3.22
CA LYS A 106 -14.46 -4.05 3.98
C LYS A 106 -13.21 -3.32 3.52
N ASP A 107 -12.07 -3.99 3.48
CA ASP A 107 -10.79 -3.36 3.17
C ASP A 107 -10.71 -2.90 1.70
N TYR A 108 -11.33 -3.67 0.80
CA TYR A 108 -11.43 -3.31 -0.60
C TYR A 108 -12.22 -2.02 -0.80
N VAL A 109 -13.40 -1.93 -0.17
CA VAL A 109 -14.26 -0.74 -0.23
C VAL A 109 -13.60 0.45 0.46
N SER A 110 -12.96 0.22 1.61
CA SER A 110 -12.19 1.24 2.34
C SER A 110 -11.11 1.85 1.45
N SER A 111 -10.31 1.03 0.76
CA SER A 111 -9.27 1.53 -0.16
C SER A 111 -9.85 2.33 -1.32
N LEU A 112 -11.01 1.94 -1.88
CA LEU A 112 -11.68 2.70 -2.94
C LEU A 112 -12.16 4.07 -2.45
N ILE A 113 -12.80 4.12 -1.28
CA ILE A 113 -13.28 5.37 -0.68
C ILE A 113 -12.10 6.29 -0.39
N ALA A 114 -11.04 5.76 0.23
CA ALA A 114 -9.82 6.49 0.51
C ALA A 114 -9.17 7.05 -0.76
N GLY A 115 -9.14 6.27 -1.84
CA GLY A 115 -8.63 6.71 -3.14
C GLY A 115 -9.47 7.86 -3.74
N ILE A 116 -10.80 7.80 -3.63
CA ILE A 116 -11.67 8.89 -4.07
C ILE A 116 -11.37 10.17 -3.28
N VAL A 117 -11.27 10.08 -1.95
CA VAL A 117 -10.97 11.23 -1.08
C VAL A 117 -9.58 11.81 -1.42
N ALA A 118 -8.58 10.97 -1.63
CA ALA A 118 -7.23 11.41 -1.99
C ALA A 118 -7.18 12.24 -3.29
N ILE A 119 -8.08 12.00 -4.24
CA ILE A 119 -8.18 12.79 -5.49
C ILE A 119 -8.63 14.24 -5.18
N PHE A 120 -9.49 14.43 -4.17
CA PHE A 120 -9.98 15.77 -3.79
C PHE A 120 -9.05 16.49 -2.82
N GLU A 121 -8.55 15.79 -1.81
CA GLU A 121 -7.69 16.36 -0.76
C GLU A 121 -6.23 16.51 -1.20
N LYS A 122 -5.79 15.68 -2.15
CA LYS A 122 -4.43 15.67 -2.74
C LYS A 122 -3.30 15.67 -1.70
N PRO A 123 -3.31 14.80 -0.71
CA PRO A 123 -2.22 14.72 0.27
C PRO A 123 -0.88 14.31 -0.36
N TYR A 124 -0.92 13.78 -1.57
CA TYR A 124 0.22 13.46 -2.44
C TYR A 124 -0.22 13.52 -3.90
N GLN A 125 0.72 13.81 -4.78
CA GLN A 125 0.51 13.90 -6.22
C GLN A 125 1.64 13.15 -6.96
N PRO A 126 1.42 12.73 -8.21
CA PRO A 126 2.52 12.20 -9.03
C PRO A 126 3.68 13.20 -9.09
N GLY A 127 4.89 12.73 -8.81
CA GLY A 127 6.10 13.54 -8.69
C GLY A 127 6.44 13.97 -7.26
N ASP A 128 5.55 13.76 -6.28
CA ASP A 128 5.88 14.01 -4.88
C ASP A 128 6.79 12.91 -4.32
N TRP A 129 7.71 13.32 -3.45
CA TRP A 129 8.54 12.43 -2.66
C TRP A 129 7.92 12.24 -1.30
N VAL A 130 7.49 11.01 -1.03
CA VAL A 130 6.75 10.67 0.19
C VAL A 130 7.45 9.57 0.97
N GLU A 131 7.25 9.60 2.30
CA GLU A 131 7.61 8.51 3.19
C GLU A 131 6.33 8.00 3.87
N ILE A 132 6.05 6.72 3.71
CA ILE A 132 4.84 6.07 4.20
C ILE A 132 5.24 4.71 4.77
N ASP A 133 5.04 4.52 6.08
CA ASP A 133 5.33 3.25 6.77
C ASP A 133 6.78 2.76 6.58
N GLY A 134 7.73 3.70 6.42
CA GLY A 134 9.15 3.42 6.18
C GLY A 134 9.54 3.29 4.71
N ASP A 135 8.60 3.24 3.79
CA ASP A 135 8.87 3.28 2.34
C ASP A 135 9.01 4.73 1.88
N TYR A 136 10.23 5.12 1.47
CA TYR A 136 10.52 6.43 0.90
C TYR A 136 10.65 6.34 -0.62
N GLY A 137 10.00 7.24 -1.35
CA GLY A 137 10.13 7.28 -2.80
C GLY A 137 9.27 8.33 -3.50
N GLU A 138 9.42 8.40 -4.82
CA GLU A 138 8.63 9.25 -5.70
C GLU A 138 7.28 8.61 -6.03
N VAL A 139 6.19 9.34 -5.85
CA VAL A 139 4.86 8.91 -6.30
C VAL A 139 4.83 8.92 -7.83
N ARG A 140 4.79 7.73 -8.43
CA ARG A 140 4.72 7.55 -9.88
C ARG A 140 3.31 7.72 -10.42
N ALA A 141 2.35 7.11 -9.75
CA ALA A 141 0.95 7.14 -10.15
C ALA A 141 0.03 7.01 -8.94
N VAL A 142 -1.11 7.67 -9.02
CA VAL A 142 -2.20 7.54 -8.05
C VAL A 142 -3.33 6.78 -8.74
N GLY A 143 -3.48 5.51 -8.36
CA GLY A 143 -4.54 4.63 -8.84
C GLY A 143 -5.81 4.78 -8.02
N MET A 144 -6.85 4.02 -8.38
CA MET A 144 -8.14 4.07 -7.71
C MET A 144 -8.11 3.43 -6.30
N ARG A 145 -7.26 2.42 -6.10
CA ARG A 145 -7.15 1.65 -4.86
C ARG A 145 -5.81 1.77 -4.16
N SER A 146 -4.78 2.12 -4.88
CA SER A 146 -3.40 2.18 -4.40
C SER A 146 -2.62 3.25 -5.14
N ILE A 147 -1.54 3.70 -4.51
CA ILE A 147 -0.50 4.49 -5.16
C ILE A 147 0.68 3.60 -5.56
N GLU A 148 1.41 4.02 -6.57
CA GLU A 148 2.69 3.45 -6.98
C GLU A 148 3.80 4.40 -6.53
N VAL A 149 4.68 3.92 -5.66
CA VAL A 149 5.84 4.66 -5.18
C VAL A 149 7.09 4.01 -5.73
N ARG A 150 7.94 4.78 -6.41
CA ARG A 150 9.25 4.34 -6.90
C ARG A 150 10.30 4.67 -5.86
N THR A 151 10.91 3.64 -5.30
CA THR A 151 11.98 3.80 -4.31
C THR A 151 13.29 4.27 -4.94
N PRO A 152 14.25 4.77 -4.15
CA PRO A 152 15.59 5.10 -4.64
C PRO A 152 16.35 3.91 -5.24
N SER A 153 15.98 2.68 -4.90
CA SER A 153 16.55 1.43 -5.46
C SER A 153 15.87 0.99 -6.76
N ASP A 154 14.99 1.84 -7.32
CA ASP A 154 14.23 1.58 -8.55
C ASP A 154 13.12 0.51 -8.43
N ASP A 155 12.75 0.12 -7.21
CA ASP A 155 11.63 -0.77 -6.95
C ASP A 155 10.31 0.00 -6.99
N ILE A 156 9.22 -0.66 -7.42
CA ILE A 156 7.87 -0.10 -7.35
C ILE A 156 7.12 -0.73 -6.19
N VAL A 157 6.77 0.08 -5.21
CA VAL A 157 5.95 -0.30 -4.07
C VAL A 157 4.51 0.13 -4.32
N TYR A 158 3.57 -0.83 -4.19
CA TYR A 158 2.14 -0.57 -4.29
C TYR A 158 1.56 -0.43 -2.88
N ILE A 159 1.15 0.78 -2.51
CA ILE A 159 0.60 1.08 -1.19
C ILE A 159 -0.91 1.29 -1.32
N PRO A 160 -1.76 0.42 -0.73
CA PRO A 160 -3.20 0.60 -0.73
C PRO A 160 -3.63 1.86 0.04
N HIS A 161 -4.65 2.58 -0.46
CA HIS A 161 -5.12 3.83 0.15
C HIS A 161 -5.68 3.67 1.58
N ASP A 162 -6.22 2.50 1.95
CA ASP A 162 -6.68 2.24 3.31
C ASP A 162 -5.54 2.23 4.34
N LYS A 163 -4.33 1.77 3.95
CA LYS A 163 -3.14 1.89 4.78
C LYS A 163 -2.74 3.36 5.00
N LEU A 164 -2.88 4.18 3.96
CA LEU A 164 -2.53 5.60 4.02
C LEU A 164 -3.37 6.38 5.05
N TRP A 165 -4.59 5.93 5.33
CA TRP A 165 -5.44 6.53 6.37
C TRP A 165 -5.07 6.11 7.80
N GLN A 166 -4.30 5.04 7.95
CA GLN A 166 -3.89 4.51 9.24
C GLN A 166 -2.48 4.94 9.65
N HIS A 167 -1.69 5.45 8.70
CA HIS A 167 -0.30 5.87 8.91
C HIS A 167 -0.09 7.35 8.61
N ASN A 168 0.94 7.93 9.21
CA ASN A 168 1.36 9.28 8.86
C ASN A 168 2.02 9.26 7.48
N ILE A 169 1.68 10.24 6.66
CA ILE A 169 2.30 10.49 5.37
C ILE A 169 3.20 11.69 5.53
N SER A 170 4.50 11.51 5.29
CA SER A 170 5.45 12.61 5.18
C SER A 170 5.64 12.95 3.71
N ASN A 171 5.12 14.09 3.26
CA ASN A 171 5.30 14.60 1.91
C ASN A 171 6.43 15.65 1.93
N SER A 172 7.54 15.37 1.25
CA SER A 172 8.76 16.18 1.34
C SER A 172 8.73 17.42 0.47
N ASN A 173 7.86 17.50 -0.56
CA ASN A 173 7.78 18.62 -1.49
C ASN A 173 6.38 19.20 -1.69
N ASP A 174 5.31 18.49 -1.29
CA ASP A 174 3.91 18.98 -1.29
C ASP A 174 3.52 19.64 -2.62
N GLY A 175 3.75 18.95 -3.74
CA GLY A 175 3.47 19.43 -5.09
C GLY A 175 4.47 20.51 -5.60
N ALA A 176 5.43 20.94 -4.77
CA ALA A 176 6.44 21.88 -5.20
C ALA A 176 7.55 21.18 -6.02
N GLY A 177 8.16 21.91 -6.96
CA GLY A 177 9.32 21.43 -7.72
C GLY A 177 10.62 21.41 -6.92
N THR A 178 10.58 21.63 -5.59
CA THR A 178 11.78 21.77 -4.75
C THR A 178 11.67 20.88 -3.52
N LEU A 179 12.74 20.19 -3.18
CA LEU A 179 12.85 19.29 -2.04
C LEU A 179 14.03 19.70 -1.16
N MET A 180 13.82 19.82 0.14
CA MET A 180 14.90 20.16 1.07
C MET A 180 15.71 18.92 1.43
N CYS A 181 17.01 18.97 1.09
CA CYS A 181 17.98 17.97 1.53
C CYS A 181 18.62 18.41 2.86
N VAL A 182 18.80 17.46 3.76
CA VAL A 182 19.44 17.68 5.06
C VAL A 182 20.61 16.72 5.19
N THR A 183 21.83 17.28 5.28
CA THR A 183 23.03 16.48 5.56
C THR A 183 23.45 16.73 7.01
N SER A 184 23.71 15.65 7.75
CA SER A 184 24.04 15.68 9.17
C SER A 184 25.49 15.32 9.41
N PHE A 185 26.17 16.09 10.29
CA PHE A 185 27.52 15.82 10.76
C PHE A 185 27.53 15.84 12.28
N TYR A 186 28.27 14.94 12.88
CA TYR A 186 28.42 14.85 14.34
C TYR A 186 29.91 15.00 14.69
N LEU A 187 30.25 16.04 15.43
CA LEU A 187 31.63 16.40 15.73
C LEU A 187 31.89 16.31 17.23
N GLU A 188 33.15 16.02 17.59
CA GLU A 188 33.61 16.13 18.96
C GLU A 188 33.40 17.56 19.49
N PRO A 189 33.13 17.76 20.80
CA PRO A 189 32.77 19.09 21.33
C PRO A 189 33.88 20.15 21.21
N ARG A 190 35.14 19.72 21.06
CA ARG A 190 36.31 20.63 21.06
C ARG A 190 36.67 21.11 19.66
N HIS A 191 35.98 22.14 19.17
CA HIS A 191 36.29 22.79 17.90
C HIS A 191 35.69 24.20 17.85
N ASP A 192 36.15 25.02 16.91
CA ASP A 192 35.53 26.32 16.63
C ASP A 192 34.21 26.12 15.84
N ALA A 193 33.10 26.24 16.55
CA ALA A 193 31.79 26.02 15.95
C ALA A 193 31.41 27.07 14.90
N GLY A 194 31.94 28.31 15.01
CA GLY A 194 31.72 29.37 14.07
C GLY A 194 32.45 29.12 12.73
N LEU A 195 33.69 28.69 12.82
CA LEU A 195 34.51 28.33 11.67
C LEU A 195 33.89 27.14 10.90
N VAL A 196 33.58 26.05 11.59
CA VAL A 196 32.95 24.85 10.98
C VAL A 196 31.60 25.19 10.34
N ARG A 197 30.76 25.99 11.01
CA ARG A 197 29.47 26.40 10.45
C ARG A 197 29.63 27.18 9.15
N THR A 198 30.62 28.09 9.08
CA THR A 198 30.91 28.89 7.89
C THR A 198 31.44 27.99 6.77
N ALA A 199 32.39 27.11 7.06
CA ALA A 199 32.94 26.16 6.10
C ALA A 199 31.87 25.24 5.50
N LEU A 200 30.98 24.67 6.33
CA LEU A 200 29.89 23.84 5.85
C LEU A 200 28.88 24.61 4.98
N ARG A 201 28.65 25.89 5.30
CA ARG A 201 27.81 26.75 4.46
C ARG A 201 28.48 27.02 3.09
N ASP A 202 29.77 27.26 3.07
CA ASP A 202 30.53 27.49 1.83
C ASP A 202 30.57 26.22 0.96
N VAL A 203 30.68 25.04 1.57
CA VAL A 203 30.54 23.75 0.88
C VAL A 203 29.22 23.66 0.16
N ALA A 204 28.12 24.01 0.83
CA ALA A 204 26.80 23.95 0.20
C ALA A 204 26.65 25.00 -0.91
N LEU A 205 27.13 26.25 -0.70
CA LEU A 205 27.05 27.33 -1.66
C LEU A 205 27.90 27.08 -2.94
N THR A 206 28.88 26.21 -2.85
CA THR A 206 29.75 25.85 -3.99
C THR A 206 29.41 24.51 -4.64
N SER A 207 28.31 23.89 -4.26
CA SER A 207 27.86 22.64 -4.86
C SER A 207 27.25 22.87 -6.25
N ALA A 208 27.60 22.00 -7.19
CA ALA A 208 27.06 22.03 -8.55
C ALA A 208 25.56 21.69 -8.62
N TYR A 209 25.02 21.05 -7.59
CA TYR A 209 23.62 20.66 -7.52
C TYR A 209 22.72 21.71 -6.87
N LEU A 210 23.27 22.79 -6.30
CA LEU A 210 22.51 23.75 -5.50
C LEU A 210 21.54 24.59 -6.33
N ASP A 211 20.32 24.72 -5.86
CA ASP A 211 19.40 25.78 -6.29
C ASP A 211 19.78 27.11 -5.58
N TYR A 212 20.44 28.01 -6.29
CA TYR A 212 20.88 29.32 -5.77
C TYR A 212 19.72 30.27 -5.41
N GLN A 213 18.49 29.97 -5.83
CA GLN A 213 17.31 30.79 -5.51
C GLN A 213 16.79 30.47 -4.11
N LYS A 214 17.23 29.37 -3.51
CA LYS A 214 16.81 28.92 -2.18
C LYS A 214 17.86 29.16 -1.12
N ALA A 215 17.39 29.38 0.10
CA ALA A 215 18.30 29.65 1.21
C ALA A 215 19.04 28.40 1.67
N VAL A 216 20.37 28.54 1.84
CA VAL A 216 21.20 27.54 2.53
C VAL A 216 21.24 27.89 4.02
N SER A 217 20.96 26.96 4.89
CA SER A 217 21.09 27.15 6.34
C SER A 217 21.87 26.03 7.00
N VAL A 218 22.77 26.43 7.92
CA VAL A 218 23.50 25.48 8.77
C VAL A 218 23.08 25.74 10.20
N SER A 219 22.35 24.81 10.77
CA SER A 219 21.98 24.79 12.20
C SER A 219 22.83 23.79 12.97
N LEU A 220 23.14 24.11 14.21
CA LEU A 220 23.88 23.22 15.08
C LEU A 220 23.14 23.09 16.43
N ASN A 221 23.28 21.93 17.05
CA ASN A 221 22.76 21.64 18.37
C ASN A 221 23.77 20.78 19.15
N GLN A 222 23.95 21.09 20.43
CA GLN A 222 24.78 20.29 21.29
C GLN A 222 23.97 19.09 21.79
N THR A 223 24.53 17.89 21.64
CA THR A 223 23.97 16.63 22.11
C THR A 223 24.92 16.00 23.14
N GLU A 224 24.47 14.93 23.81
CA GLU A 224 25.32 14.15 24.73
C GLU A 224 26.54 13.51 24.01
N TRP A 225 26.43 13.28 22.73
CA TRP A 225 27.44 12.61 21.86
C TRP A 225 28.33 13.57 21.09
N GLY A 226 28.15 14.88 21.25
CA GLY A 226 28.90 15.89 20.53
C GLY A 226 28.03 16.97 19.93
N THR A 227 28.60 17.76 19.02
CA THR A 227 27.89 18.82 18.32
C THR A 227 27.31 18.30 17.01
N HIS A 228 25.99 18.34 16.87
CA HIS A 228 25.27 17.92 15.69
C HIS A 228 25.01 19.11 14.77
N TYR A 229 25.58 19.09 13.57
CA TYR A 229 25.38 20.05 12.50
C TYR A 229 24.37 19.50 11.49
N LYS A 230 23.43 20.34 11.07
CA LYS A 230 22.48 20.06 9.98
C LYS A 230 22.65 21.10 8.89
N VAL A 231 23.16 20.69 7.75
CA VAL A 231 23.24 21.50 6.53
C VAL A 231 21.95 21.27 5.76
N LYS A 232 21.15 22.33 5.60
CA LYS A 232 19.87 22.31 4.90
C LYS A 232 20.00 23.12 3.62
N ALA A 233 19.77 22.50 2.49
CA ALA A 233 19.86 23.11 1.18
C ALA A 233 18.91 22.42 0.20
N TYR A 234 18.66 23.04 -0.95
CA TYR A 234 17.74 22.55 -1.96
C TYR A 234 18.54 22.25 -3.24
N PRO A 235 18.42 21.04 -3.82
CA PRO A 235 18.98 20.76 -5.14
C PRO A 235 18.14 21.44 -6.23
N PHE A 236 18.77 21.75 -7.36
CA PHE A 236 18.11 22.29 -8.53
C PHE A 236 17.08 21.30 -9.13
N ASP A 237 17.41 20.02 -9.17
CA ASP A 237 16.46 18.93 -9.50
C ASP A 237 16.31 18.01 -8.28
N MET A 238 15.07 17.76 -7.85
CA MET A 238 14.79 16.87 -6.69
C MET A 238 15.27 15.44 -6.93
N ARG A 239 15.41 14.98 -8.18
CA ARG A 239 15.93 13.65 -8.51
C ARG A 239 17.41 13.51 -8.16
N ASP A 240 18.13 14.61 -8.11
CA ASP A 240 19.55 14.65 -7.75
C ASP A 240 19.77 14.67 -6.22
N GLN A 241 18.70 14.55 -5.41
CA GLN A 241 18.79 14.65 -3.95
C GLN A 241 19.88 13.76 -3.34
N PHE A 242 20.01 12.51 -3.81
CA PHE A 242 21.00 11.56 -3.28
C PHE A 242 22.43 11.94 -3.69
N SER A 243 22.62 12.36 -4.93
CA SER A 243 23.90 12.85 -5.42
C SER A 243 24.31 14.14 -4.70
N PHE A 244 23.34 15.03 -4.46
CA PHE A 244 23.55 16.26 -3.72
C PHE A 244 23.93 15.99 -2.26
N ILE A 245 23.20 15.12 -1.55
CA ILE A 245 23.55 14.73 -0.18
C ILE A 245 24.93 14.08 -0.11
N SER A 246 25.28 13.25 -1.09
CA SER A 246 26.60 12.62 -1.20
C SER A 246 27.72 13.66 -1.42
N ASP A 247 27.52 14.61 -2.33
CA ASP A 247 28.46 15.72 -2.57
C ASP A 247 28.69 16.55 -1.32
N LEU A 248 27.60 16.97 -0.65
CA LEU A 248 27.67 17.70 0.61
C LEU A 248 28.40 16.91 1.70
N THR A 249 28.18 15.60 1.75
CA THR A 249 28.81 14.73 2.76
C THR A 249 30.32 14.64 2.54
N VAL A 250 30.75 14.33 1.31
CA VAL A 250 32.17 14.16 0.98
C VAL A 250 32.94 15.47 1.20
N ARG A 251 32.44 16.56 0.62
CA ARG A 251 33.08 17.87 0.71
C ARG A 251 32.98 18.48 2.12
N GLY A 252 31.86 18.18 2.81
CA GLY A 252 31.70 18.61 4.20
C GLY A 252 32.70 17.96 5.14
N LYS A 253 32.96 16.65 4.97
CA LYS A 253 34.00 15.94 5.74
C LYS A 253 35.40 16.54 5.52
N LEU A 254 35.75 16.87 4.29
CA LEU A 254 37.04 17.52 3.98
C LEU A 254 37.12 18.90 4.66
N ALA A 255 36.08 19.71 4.53
CA ALA A 255 36.05 21.05 5.15
C ALA A 255 36.10 21.00 6.68
N ILE A 256 35.47 19.98 7.31
CA ILE A 256 35.56 19.75 8.75
C ILE A 256 37.00 19.42 9.17
N ALA A 257 37.66 18.54 8.45
CA ALA A 257 39.06 18.18 8.71
C ALA A 257 40.01 19.38 8.54
N ASP A 258 39.80 20.21 7.53
CA ASP A 258 40.55 21.44 7.30
C ASP A 258 40.38 22.48 8.42
N CYS A 259 39.23 22.47 9.10
CA CYS A 259 38.97 23.26 10.30
C CYS A 259 39.61 22.67 11.58
N GLY A 260 40.29 21.54 11.51
CA GLY A 260 40.88 20.86 12.65
C GLY A 260 39.82 20.25 13.60
N ALA A 261 38.61 20.03 13.12
CA ALA A 261 37.53 19.36 13.88
C ALA A 261 37.52 17.87 13.58
N GLU A 262 37.21 17.07 14.58
CA GLU A 262 37.12 15.60 14.47
C GLU A 262 35.67 15.12 14.52
N GLU A 263 35.34 14.08 13.73
CA GLU A 263 34.04 13.44 13.79
C GLU A 263 33.88 12.65 15.10
N SER A 264 32.69 12.68 15.70
CA SER A 264 32.42 11.98 16.93
C SER A 264 32.45 10.46 16.74
N ALA A 265 33.36 9.79 17.44
CA ALA A 265 33.49 8.33 17.40
C ALA A 265 32.32 7.60 18.12
N ALA A 266 31.57 8.30 18.96
CA ALA A 266 30.46 7.71 19.73
C ALA A 266 29.31 7.20 18.86
N LEU A 267 29.11 7.78 17.67
CA LEU A 267 28.08 7.32 16.72
C LEU A 267 28.47 6.03 15.99
N ALA A 268 29.76 5.75 15.82
CA ALA A 268 30.22 4.49 15.23
C ALA A 268 29.91 3.27 16.10
N ALA A 269 29.68 3.48 17.39
CA ALA A 269 29.36 2.43 18.38
C ALA A 269 27.86 2.28 18.65
N ALA A 270 26.99 3.19 18.17
CA ALA A 270 25.55 3.08 18.34
C ALA A 270 24.98 2.04 17.37
N PRO A 271 24.19 1.06 17.82
CA PRO A 271 23.53 0.14 16.89
C PRO A 271 22.60 0.96 15.99
N LEU A 272 22.79 0.80 14.66
CA LEU A 272 21.88 1.34 13.65
C LEU A 272 20.47 0.90 14.04
N LYS A 273 19.63 1.82 14.49
CA LYS A 273 18.19 1.56 14.54
C LYS A 273 17.76 1.38 13.07
N ALA A 274 17.45 0.14 12.71
CA ALA A 274 16.75 -0.15 11.49
C ALA A 274 15.42 0.62 11.53
N HIS A 275 15.27 1.58 10.65
CA HIS A 275 14.02 2.27 10.36
C HIS A 275 13.31 1.52 9.24
#